data_e61d1d073fe8690c94efcbb9eb2253e4
#
_entry.id   e61d1d073fe8690c94efcbb9eb2253e4
#
_cell.length_a   1.000
_cell.length_b   1.000
_cell.length_c   1.000
_cell.angle_alpha   90.00
_cell.angle_beta   90.00
_cell.angle_gamma   90.00
#
_symmetry.space_group_name_H-M   'P 1'
#
loop_
_entity.id
_entity.type
_entity.pdbx_description
1 polymer ?
#
loop_
_entity_poly.entity_id
_entity_poly.type
_entity_poly.pdbx_seq_one_letter_code
_entity_poly.pdbx_strand_id
1 'polypeptide(L)'
;WYNLHFSLLPHWRGAAPVQRAIWSGDDMTGTSVFRITRAMDAGPLLVQSETPIGEHETAGDLLTRLGESGALVLRDALRTVEDGTADPVEQAEGDYPVAEKIRVNDAHIDFSAPVEAVDRQIRACTPNPGAWTELDAGGLGLDDGLSTLHVLRAHPADMTNPNVPGSLVSGALAAGKKNVWIGTGSTPLELLEVKAQGKKAMRAADWARGARLSEAARCR
;
A
#
# COMPACT_ATOMS: atom_id res chain seq x y z
N TRP A 1 12.71 28.20 -3.91
CA TRP A 1 12.55 26.76 -4.15
C TRP A 1 11.13 26.35 -3.81
N TYR A 2 10.51 25.52 -4.68
CA TYR A 2 9.18 24.95 -4.50
C TYR A 2 9.25 23.43 -4.58
N ASN A 3 8.32 22.74 -3.93
CA ASN A 3 8.20 21.30 -3.96
C ASN A 3 6.75 20.90 -4.26
N LEU A 4 6.59 19.79 -4.97
CA LEU A 4 5.33 19.08 -5.14
C LEU A 4 5.32 17.91 -4.17
N HIS A 5 4.46 17.95 -3.17
CA HIS A 5 4.29 16.92 -2.16
C HIS A 5 3.00 16.15 -2.40
N PHE A 6 3.05 14.82 -2.22
CA PHE A 6 1.93 13.94 -2.52
C PHE A 6 1.05 13.67 -1.30
N SER A 7 0.59 14.75 -0.68
CA SER A 7 -0.47 14.76 0.32
C SER A 7 -1.16 16.12 0.37
N LEU A 8 -2.23 16.22 1.14
CA LEU A 8 -2.88 17.48 1.51
C LEU A 8 -2.20 18.02 2.78
N LEU A 9 -1.10 18.76 2.62
CA LEU A 9 -0.39 19.40 3.73
C LEU A 9 -1.35 20.26 4.57
N PRO A 10 -1.24 20.26 5.88
CA PRO A 10 -0.14 19.78 6.72
C PRO A 10 -0.16 18.28 7.06
N HIS A 11 -1.15 17.49 6.62
CA HIS A 11 -1.17 16.06 6.82
C HIS A 11 -0.06 15.37 6.03
N TRP A 12 0.56 14.37 6.64
CA TRP A 12 1.55 13.52 6.01
C TRP A 12 2.80 14.27 5.50
N ARG A 13 3.30 15.26 6.27
CA ARG A 13 4.67 15.77 6.06
C ARG A 13 5.65 14.62 6.19
N GLY A 14 6.68 14.54 5.33
CA GLY A 14 7.72 13.53 5.43
C GLY A 14 7.88 12.65 4.21
N ALA A 15 8.49 11.46 4.39
CA ALA A 15 9.10 10.69 3.33
C ALA A 15 8.14 9.77 2.55
N ALA A 16 7.00 9.37 3.14
CA ALA A 16 6.13 8.36 2.56
C ALA A 16 4.63 8.74 2.65
N PRO A 17 4.23 9.94 2.18
CA PRO A 17 2.87 10.46 2.37
C PRO A 17 1.80 9.56 1.74
N VAL A 18 2.00 9.10 0.51
CA VAL A 18 1.04 8.24 -0.21
C VAL A 18 0.85 6.90 0.50
N GLN A 19 1.96 6.27 0.89
CA GLN A 19 1.93 4.99 1.59
C GLN A 19 1.22 5.13 2.94
N ARG A 20 1.50 6.19 3.70
CA ARG A 20 0.89 6.42 5.01
C ARG A 20 -0.59 6.73 4.92
N ALA A 21 -1.03 7.51 3.93
CA ALA A 21 -2.44 7.76 3.68
C ALA A 21 -3.22 6.45 3.44
N ILE A 22 -2.74 5.58 2.53
CA ILE A 22 -3.35 4.27 2.28
C ILE A 22 -3.36 3.41 3.54
N TRP A 23 -2.21 3.33 4.24
CA TRP A 23 -2.09 2.48 5.43
C TRP A 23 -3.04 2.91 6.55
N SER A 24 -3.20 4.20 6.75
CA SER A 24 -4.12 4.76 7.75
C SER A 24 -5.59 4.59 7.37
N GLY A 25 -5.88 4.34 6.10
CA GLY A 25 -7.23 4.18 5.58
C GLY A 25 -7.90 5.51 5.27
N ASP A 26 -7.11 6.50 4.85
CA ASP A 26 -7.66 7.76 4.36
C ASP A 26 -8.45 7.51 3.06
N ASP A 27 -9.62 8.13 2.93
CA ASP A 27 -10.44 8.06 1.72
C ASP A 27 -9.98 9.08 0.66
N MET A 28 -9.30 10.14 1.11
CA MET A 28 -8.85 11.26 0.29
C MET A 28 -7.37 11.55 0.51
N THR A 29 -6.71 11.96 -0.55
CA THR A 29 -5.35 12.49 -0.54
C THR A 29 -5.24 13.60 -1.59
N GLY A 30 -4.04 13.93 -2.00
CA GLY A 30 -3.85 14.93 -3.05
C GLY A 30 -2.41 15.32 -3.27
N THR A 31 -2.25 16.47 -3.85
CA THR A 31 -0.95 17.11 -4.07
C THR A 31 -0.94 18.51 -3.48
N SER A 32 0.19 18.91 -2.90
CA SER A 32 0.44 20.26 -2.40
C SER A 32 1.68 20.83 -3.04
N VAL A 33 1.56 21.99 -3.67
CA VAL A 33 2.72 22.77 -4.11
C VAL A 33 2.99 23.82 -3.05
N PHE A 34 4.21 23.82 -2.50
CA PHE A 34 4.58 24.73 -1.41
C PHE A 34 5.99 25.28 -1.58
N ARG A 35 6.27 26.43 -0.94
CA ARG A 35 7.61 27.01 -0.89
C ARG A 35 8.45 26.31 0.17
N ILE A 36 9.62 25.82 -0.21
CA ILE A 36 10.53 25.13 0.71
C ILE A 36 11.06 26.12 1.77
N THR A 37 11.00 25.69 3.02
CA THR A 37 11.56 26.40 4.18
C THR A 37 12.55 25.49 4.92
N ARG A 38 13.09 25.94 6.04
CA ARG A 38 14.01 25.14 6.87
C ARG A 38 13.31 23.95 7.55
N ALA A 39 12.05 24.13 7.93
CA ALA A 39 11.23 23.07 8.52
C ALA A 39 10.75 22.12 7.43
N MET A 40 10.77 20.81 7.71
CA MET A 40 10.41 19.76 6.75
C MET A 40 8.94 19.89 6.32
N ASP A 41 8.73 20.07 5.02
CA ASP A 41 7.44 20.16 4.33
C ASP A 41 6.42 21.14 5.00
N ALA A 42 6.92 22.16 5.69
CA ALA A 42 6.10 23.08 6.50
C ALA A 42 6.00 24.51 5.92
N GLY A 43 6.47 24.73 4.70
CA GLY A 43 6.42 26.06 4.09
C GLY A 43 5.03 26.42 3.54
N PRO A 44 4.83 27.71 3.20
CA PRO A 44 3.55 28.21 2.69
C PRO A 44 3.10 27.50 1.43
N LEU A 45 1.80 27.18 1.38
CA LEU A 45 1.13 26.52 0.26
C LEU A 45 0.86 27.50 -0.87
N LEU A 46 1.18 27.13 -2.11
CA LEU A 46 0.72 27.84 -3.32
C LEU A 46 -0.63 27.31 -3.78
N VAL A 47 -0.80 25.99 -3.81
CA VAL A 47 -2.01 25.32 -4.27
C VAL A 47 -2.07 23.90 -3.75
N GLN A 48 -3.29 23.40 -3.56
CA GLN A 48 -3.56 22.00 -3.27
C GLN A 48 -4.61 21.47 -4.27
N SER A 49 -4.50 20.18 -4.59
CA SER A 49 -5.47 19.48 -5.41
C SER A 49 -5.82 18.16 -4.72
N GLU A 50 -7.10 17.98 -4.44
CA GLU A 50 -7.63 16.78 -3.78
C GLU A 50 -7.94 15.68 -4.79
N THR A 51 -7.83 14.43 -4.35
CA THR A 51 -8.20 13.24 -5.12
C THR A 51 -8.59 12.10 -4.19
N PRO A 52 -9.62 11.29 -4.53
CA PRO A 52 -9.94 10.11 -3.76
C PRO A 52 -8.86 9.03 -3.92
N ILE A 53 -8.68 8.22 -2.89
CA ILE A 53 -7.89 6.98 -2.94
C ILE A 53 -8.81 5.86 -3.40
N GLY A 54 -8.43 5.12 -4.45
CA GLY A 54 -9.23 4.01 -4.94
C GLY A 54 -9.21 2.82 -3.98
N GLU A 55 -10.33 2.13 -3.86
CA GLU A 55 -10.54 1.02 -2.93
C GLU A 55 -9.45 -0.07 -3.02
N HIS A 56 -8.97 -0.36 -4.22
CA HIS A 56 -7.94 -1.39 -4.48
C HIS A 56 -6.62 -0.79 -5.00
N GLU A 57 -6.49 0.53 -4.92
CA GLU A 57 -5.32 1.24 -5.44
C GLU A 57 -4.10 1.00 -4.54
N THR A 58 -2.99 0.57 -5.14
CA THR A 58 -1.71 0.46 -4.44
C THR A 58 -0.99 1.80 -4.37
N ALA A 59 0.00 1.92 -3.49
CA ALA A 59 0.82 3.12 -3.43
C ALA A 59 1.53 3.41 -4.76
N GLY A 60 1.91 2.38 -5.52
CA GLY A 60 2.49 2.55 -6.86
C GLY A 60 1.52 3.11 -7.88
N ASP A 61 0.27 2.60 -7.88
CA ASP A 61 -0.79 3.09 -8.76
C ASP A 61 -1.10 4.56 -8.44
N LEU A 62 -1.30 4.88 -7.15
CA LEU A 62 -1.61 6.23 -6.69
C LEU A 62 -0.47 7.22 -6.94
N LEU A 63 0.80 6.83 -6.69
CA LEU A 63 1.98 7.65 -7.01
C LEU A 63 2.07 7.98 -8.49
N THR A 64 1.78 7.03 -9.37
CA THR A 64 1.76 7.25 -10.82
C THR A 64 0.70 8.30 -11.19
N ARG A 65 -0.51 8.12 -10.71
CA ARG A 65 -1.65 9.02 -10.96
C ARG A 65 -1.41 10.43 -10.40
N LEU A 66 -0.90 10.52 -9.17
CA LEU A 66 -0.55 11.81 -8.55
C LEU A 66 0.64 12.49 -9.24
N GLY A 67 1.60 11.72 -9.75
CA GLY A 67 2.73 12.26 -10.52
C GLY A 67 2.27 12.92 -11.82
N GLU A 68 1.36 12.28 -12.55
CA GLU A 68 0.79 12.82 -13.80
C GLU A 68 -0.07 14.07 -13.53
N SER A 69 -1.03 13.99 -12.62
CA SER A 69 -1.92 15.13 -12.30
C SER A 69 -1.16 16.25 -11.60
N GLY A 70 -0.28 15.93 -10.66
CA GLY A 70 0.49 16.89 -9.89
C GLY A 70 1.49 17.69 -10.73
N ALA A 71 2.02 17.11 -11.81
CA ALA A 71 2.87 17.86 -12.75
C ALA A 71 2.13 19.06 -13.38
N LEU A 72 0.84 18.90 -13.68
CA LEU A 72 0.01 19.99 -14.19
C LEU A 72 -0.24 21.05 -13.11
N VAL A 73 -0.55 20.62 -11.90
CA VAL A 73 -0.76 21.50 -10.74
C VAL A 73 0.51 22.30 -10.44
N LEU A 74 1.69 21.64 -10.45
CA LEU A 74 2.98 22.30 -10.24
C LEU A 74 3.25 23.36 -11.33
N ARG A 75 3.05 22.99 -12.61
CA ARG A 75 3.24 23.92 -13.72
C ARG A 75 2.40 25.19 -13.56
N ASP A 76 1.13 25.01 -13.24
CA ASP A 76 0.20 26.13 -13.13
C ASP A 76 0.49 26.99 -11.89
N ALA A 77 0.88 26.37 -10.76
CA ALA A 77 1.36 27.09 -9.59
C ALA A 77 2.63 27.92 -9.88
N LEU A 78 3.60 27.36 -10.61
CA LEU A 78 4.83 28.10 -10.96
C LEU A 78 4.57 29.29 -11.88
N ARG A 79 3.55 29.21 -12.75
CA ARG A 79 3.12 30.37 -13.56
C ARG A 79 2.66 31.53 -12.70
N THR A 80 1.86 31.27 -11.64
CA THR A 80 1.44 32.35 -10.73
C THR A 80 2.61 33.03 -10.03
N VAL A 81 3.67 32.27 -9.75
CA VAL A 81 4.93 32.81 -9.18
C VAL A 81 5.65 33.69 -10.20
N GLU A 82 5.75 33.22 -11.45
CA GLU A 82 6.40 33.94 -12.55
C GLU A 82 5.67 35.26 -12.87
N ASP A 83 4.33 35.21 -12.90
CA ASP A 83 3.45 36.36 -13.17
C ASP A 83 3.34 37.32 -11.96
N GLY A 84 3.90 36.96 -10.80
CA GLY A 84 3.81 37.76 -9.57
C GLY A 84 2.42 37.79 -8.94
N THR A 85 1.54 36.85 -9.29
CA THR A 85 0.16 36.74 -8.80
C THR A 85 -0.01 35.64 -7.71
N ALA A 86 1.08 34.93 -7.35
CA ALA A 86 1.04 33.94 -6.31
C ALA A 86 0.68 34.56 -4.96
N ASP A 87 -0.23 33.93 -4.23
CA ASP A 87 -0.64 34.28 -2.86
C ASP A 87 -0.45 33.08 -1.92
N PRO A 88 0.79 32.82 -1.44
CA PRO A 88 1.08 31.67 -0.60
C PRO A 88 0.42 31.77 0.77
N VAL A 89 -0.26 30.71 1.19
CA VAL A 89 -0.96 30.61 2.47
C VAL A 89 -0.15 29.74 3.44
N GLU A 90 0.05 30.22 4.68
CA GLU A 90 0.71 29.43 5.72
C GLU A 90 -0.12 28.18 6.03
N GLN A 91 0.57 27.08 6.27
CA GLN A 91 -0.10 25.82 6.65
C GLN A 91 -0.74 25.99 8.04
N ALA A 92 -1.91 25.36 8.22
CA ALA A 92 -2.59 25.36 9.51
C ALA A 92 -1.69 24.80 10.63
N GLU A 93 -1.73 25.44 11.79
CA GLU A 93 -1.07 24.95 12.99
C GLU A 93 -1.85 23.77 13.58
N GLY A 94 -1.15 22.82 14.19
CA GLY A 94 -1.78 21.65 14.80
C GLY A 94 -0.81 20.48 14.93
N ASP A 95 -1.29 19.41 15.54
CA ASP A 95 -0.59 18.12 15.60
C ASP A 95 -1.09 17.23 14.47
N TYR A 96 -0.26 17.07 13.47
CA TYR A 96 -0.58 16.31 12.25
C TYR A 96 0.30 15.07 12.14
N PRO A 97 -0.24 13.96 11.61
CA PRO A 97 0.53 12.74 11.42
C PRO A 97 1.70 12.98 10.45
N VAL A 98 2.86 12.43 10.81
CA VAL A 98 4.08 12.49 10.00
C VAL A 98 4.20 11.23 9.17
N ALA A 99 4.56 11.39 7.90
CA ALA A 99 4.77 10.30 6.96
C ALA A 99 6.20 9.75 7.06
N GLU A 100 6.47 9.00 8.13
CA GLU A 100 7.74 8.31 8.28
C GLU A 100 7.98 7.32 7.15
N LYS A 101 9.26 7.19 6.75
CA LYS A 101 9.68 6.22 5.73
C LYS A 101 9.29 4.80 6.15
N ILE A 102 8.71 4.05 5.22
CA ILE A 102 8.41 2.62 5.39
C ILE A 102 9.67 1.81 5.07
N ARG A 103 10.04 0.95 5.99
CA ARG A 103 11.20 0.05 5.88
C ARG A 103 10.75 -1.35 5.49
N VAL A 104 11.69 -2.20 5.08
CA VAL A 104 11.40 -3.60 4.69
C VAL A 104 10.70 -4.36 5.83
N ASN A 105 11.14 -4.16 7.08
CA ASN A 105 10.51 -4.83 8.23
C ASN A 105 9.07 -4.37 8.48
N ASP A 106 8.75 -3.10 8.19
CA ASP A 106 7.38 -2.58 8.32
C ASP A 106 6.43 -3.25 7.30
N ALA A 107 6.98 -3.74 6.19
CA ALA A 107 6.24 -4.42 5.13
C ALA A 107 6.07 -5.93 5.35
N HIS A 108 6.58 -6.48 6.45
CA HIS A 108 6.25 -7.84 6.88
C HIS A 108 4.78 -7.90 7.27
N ILE A 109 4.00 -8.76 6.61
CA ILE A 109 2.55 -8.77 6.74
C ILE A 109 2.16 -9.39 8.08
N ASP A 110 1.38 -8.66 8.87
CA ASP A 110 0.79 -9.17 10.11
C ASP A 110 -0.61 -9.73 9.86
N PHE A 111 -0.70 -11.02 9.58
CA PHE A 111 -1.98 -11.69 9.36
C PHE A 111 -2.82 -11.85 10.64
N SER A 112 -2.35 -11.47 11.82
CA SER A 112 -3.17 -11.45 13.04
C SER A 112 -4.09 -10.23 13.11
N ALA A 113 -3.82 -9.21 12.30
CA ALA A 113 -4.64 -8.02 12.19
C ALA A 113 -5.96 -8.27 11.43
N PRO A 114 -7.00 -7.41 11.60
CA PRO A 114 -8.22 -7.46 10.79
C PRO A 114 -7.92 -7.35 9.28
N VAL A 115 -8.76 -7.97 8.46
CA VAL A 115 -8.54 -8.09 7.00
C VAL A 115 -8.34 -6.73 6.32
N GLU A 116 -9.06 -5.70 6.75
CA GLU A 116 -8.93 -4.34 6.20
C GLU A 116 -7.56 -3.72 6.51
N ALA A 117 -7.00 -4.01 7.68
CA ALA A 117 -5.67 -3.54 8.06
C ALA A 117 -4.59 -4.26 7.25
N VAL A 118 -4.74 -5.59 7.05
CA VAL A 118 -3.83 -6.38 6.21
C VAL A 118 -3.88 -5.92 4.75
N ASP A 119 -5.06 -5.68 4.20
CA ASP A 119 -5.25 -5.16 2.83
C ASP A 119 -4.55 -3.80 2.66
N ARG A 120 -4.79 -2.86 3.59
CA ARG A 120 -4.14 -1.54 3.57
C ARG A 120 -2.62 -1.63 3.65
N GLN A 121 -2.07 -2.50 4.52
CA GLN A 121 -0.64 -2.73 4.62
C GLN A 121 -0.06 -3.21 3.28
N ILE A 122 -0.70 -4.19 2.65
CA ILE A 122 -0.27 -4.72 1.34
C ILE A 122 -0.29 -3.62 0.28
N ARG A 123 -1.39 -2.89 0.15
CA ARG A 123 -1.53 -1.81 -0.83
C ARG A 123 -0.53 -0.67 -0.59
N ALA A 124 -0.35 -0.26 0.65
CA ALA A 124 0.59 0.78 1.04
C ALA A 124 2.05 0.43 0.76
N CYS A 125 2.42 -0.84 0.93
CA CYS A 125 3.79 -1.31 0.72
C CYS A 125 4.09 -1.71 -0.73
N THR A 126 3.10 -1.76 -1.62
CA THR A 126 3.28 -2.18 -3.01
C THR A 126 3.48 -0.98 -3.93
N PRO A 127 4.52 -0.96 -4.80
CA PRO A 127 5.52 -2.00 -5.00
C PRO A 127 6.75 -1.93 -4.07
N ASN A 128 6.93 -0.85 -3.32
CA ASN A 128 8.10 -0.59 -2.49
C ASN A 128 7.73 -0.22 -1.06
N PRO A 129 8.34 -0.91 -0.06
CA PRO A 129 9.38 -1.93 -0.15
C PRO A 129 8.91 -3.29 -0.66
N GLY A 130 7.60 -3.50 -0.86
CA GLY A 130 6.93 -4.74 -1.21
C GLY A 130 6.45 -5.49 0.02
N ALA A 131 5.13 -5.67 0.17
CA ALA A 131 4.55 -6.45 1.26
C ALA A 131 5.01 -7.92 1.15
N TRP A 132 5.48 -8.50 2.25
CA TRP A 132 6.08 -9.82 2.24
C TRP A 132 5.76 -10.62 3.50
N THR A 133 5.92 -11.93 3.39
CA THR A 133 5.74 -12.89 4.47
C THR A 133 6.70 -14.07 4.30
N GLU A 134 6.90 -14.82 5.34
CA GLU A 134 7.59 -16.11 5.29
C GLU A 134 6.57 -17.23 5.06
N LEU A 135 6.77 -17.99 3.99
CA LEU A 135 5.95 -19.14 3.62
C LEU A 135 6.58 -20.43 4.14
N ASP A 136 5.81 -21.13 4.96
CA ASP A 136 6.02 -22.53 5.28
C ASP A 136 5.07 -23.36 4.41
N ALA A 137 5.61 -24.06 3.44
CA ALA A 137 4.81 -24.83 2.48
C ALA A 137 4.24 -26.15 3.06
N GLY A 138 4.43 -26.41 4.35
CA GLY A 138 3.85 -27.58 5.04
C GLY A 138 4.53 -28.92 4.71
N GLY A 139 5.84 -28.95 4.55
CA GLY A 139 6.61 -30.19 4.45
C GLY A 139 6.75 -30.77 3.04
N LEU A 140 6.50 -30.01 2.01
CA LEU A 140 6.79 -30.41 0.64
C LEU A 140 8.25 -30.15 0.28
N GLY A 141 9.17 -30.99 0.79
CA GLY A 141 10.44 -31.33 0.15
C GLY A 141 11.33 -30.21 -0.42
N LEU A 142 11.15 -28.99 0.00
CA LEU A 142 12.12 -27.92 -0.15
C LEU A 142 12.96 -27.94 1.12
N ASP A 143 14.25 -28.12 0.98
CA ASP A 143 15.20 -28.15 2.09
C ASP A 143 14.83 -27.10 3.14
N ASP A 144 14.42 -27.53 4.31
CA ASP A 144 14.28 -26.88 5.62
C ASP A 144 14.14 -25.35 5.69
N GLY A 145 13.61 -24.65 4.68
CA GLY A 145 13.61 -23.21 4.63
C GLY A 145 12.24 -22.60 4.45
N LEU A 146 11.91 -21.67 5.36
CA LEU A 146 10.93 -20.63 5.08
C LEU A 146 11.35 -19.92 3.79
N SER A 147 10.42 -19.78 2.85
CA SER A 147 10.66 -19.02 1.61
C SER A 147 9.91 -17.71 1.65
N THR A 148 10.49 -16.63 1.11
CA THR A 148 9.82 -15.35 1.05
C THR A 148 8.74 -15.38 -0.03
N LEU A 149 7.53 -14.94 0.35
CA LEU A 149 6.41 -14.66 -0.55
C LEU A 149 6.05 -13.19 -0.47
N HIS A 150 6.17 -12.48 -1.59
CA HIS A 150 5.61 -11.13 -1.69
C HIS A 150 4.16 -11.21 -2.17
N VAL A 151 3.29 -10.45 -1.53
CA VAL A 151 1.89 -10.24 -1.94
C VAL A 151 1.80 -8.90 -2.62
N LEU A 152 1.48 -8.91 -3.91
CA LEU A 152 1.45 -7.69 -4.74
C LEU A 152 0.04 -7.12 -4.86
N ARG A 153 -0.97 -8.01 -4.93
CA ARG A 153 -2.40 -7.62 -4.96
C ARG A 153 -3.22 -8.62 -4.17
N ALA A 154 -4.10 -8.09 -3.36
CA ALA A 154 -5.08 -8.85 -2.58
C ALA A 154 -6.32 -7.98 -2.35
N HIS A 155 -7.39 -8.55 -1.85
CA HIS A 155 -8.54 -7.82 -1.31
C HIS A 155 -9.28 -8.69 -0.27
N PRO A 156 -10.09 -8.10 0.62
CA PRO A 156 -10.98 -8.85 1.48
C PRO A 156 -11.84 -9.83 0.66
N ALA A 157 -11.95 -11.08 1.12
CA ALA A 157 -12.71 -12.08 0.40
C ALA A 157 -14.22 -11.75 0.41
N ASP A 158 -14.88 -11.97 -0.73
CA ASP A 158 -16.33 -11.84 -0.81
C ASP A 158 -17.01 -12.99 -0.05
N MET A 159 -17.42 -12.73 1.17
CA MET A 159 -18.05 -13.72 2.05
C MET A 159 -19.43 -14.21 1.58
N THR A 160 -20.00 -13.62 0.52
CA THR A 160 -21.21 -14.15 -0.14
C THR A 160 -20.90 -15.27 -1.11
N ASN A 161 -19.64 -15.41 -1.53
CA ASN A 161 -19.18 -16.50 -2.38
C ASN A 161 -19.06 -17.81 -1.57
N PRO A 162 -19.83 -18.85 -1.88
CA PRO A 162 -19.83 -20.11 -1.10
C PRO A 162 -18.53 -20.90 -1.17
N ASN A 163 -17.60 -20.54 -2.05
CA ASN A 163 -16.28 -21.17 -2.14
C ASN A 163 -15.25 -20.57 -1.18
N VAL A 164 -15.54 -19.40 -0.58
CA VAL A 164 -14.66 -18.79 0.41
C VAL A 164 -14.72 -19.63 1.70
N PRO A 165 -13.59 -20.03 2.28
CA PRO A 165 -13.58 -20.68 3.58
C PRO A 165 -14.25 -19.80 4.63
N GLY A 166 -15.23 -20.33 5.37
CA GLY A 166 -15.96 -19.56 6.39
C GLY A 166 -15.07 -19.04 7.53
N SER A 167 -13.97 -19.73 7.82
CA SER A 167 -12.91 -19.27 8.72
C SER A 167 -11.60 -19.92 8.35
N LEU A 168 -10.52 -19.15 8.47
CA LEU A 168 -9.15 -19.64 8.38
C LEU A 168 -8.35 -19.07 9.56
N VAL A 169 -7.51 -19.88 10.16
CA VAL A 169 -6.56 -19.41 11.16
C VAL A 169 -5.60 -18.40 10.49
N SER A 170 -5.25 -17.33 11.19
CA SER A 170 -4.32 -16.31 10.69
C SER A 170 -3.08 -16.93 10.05
N GLY A 171 -2.77 -16.52 8.83
CA GLY A 171 -1.68 -17.04 8.02
C GLY A 171 -1.94 -18.38 7.33
N ALA A 172 -3.01 -19.13 7.66
CA ALA A 172 -3.33 -20.39 6.98
C ALA A 172 -3.78 -20.13 5.53
N LEU A 173 -3.27 -20.93 4.60
CA LEU A 173 -3.57 -20.84 3.17
C LEU A 173 -4.65 -21.85 2.77
N ALA A 174 -5.61 -21.41 1.94
CA ALA A 174 -6.58 -22.29 1.30
C ALA A 174 -6.58 -22.03 -0.21
N ALA A 175 -6.32 -23.07 -1.01
CA ALA A 175 -6.27 -22.95 -2.45
C ALA A 175 -7.48 -23.61 -3.11
N GLY A 176 -8.26 -22.84 -3.87
CA GLY A 176 -9.29 -23.31 -4.76
C GLY A 176 -8.78 -23.49 -6.19
N LYS A 177 -9.69 -23.78 -7.13
CA LYS A 177 -9.33 -23.92 -8.55
C LYS A 177 -8.81 -22.61 -9.17
N LYS A 178 -9.36 -21.47 -8.78
CA LYS A 178 -9.10 -20.15 -9.37
C LYS A 178 -8.70 -19.08 -8.34
N ASN A 179 -8.84 -19.35 -7.08
CA ASN A 179 -8.70 -18.42 -5.97
C ASN A 179 -7.73 -19.00 -4.93
N VAL A 180 -7.07 -18.13 -4.20
CA VAL A 180 -6.24 -18.47 -3.04
C VAL A 180 -6.62 -17.51 -1.92
N TRP A 181 -6.92 -18.06 -0.77
CA TRP A 181 -7.28 -17.26 0.42
C TRP A 181 -6.25 -17.49 1.52
N ILE A 182 -6.07 -16.47 2.34
CA ILE A 182 -5.26 -16.53 3.54
C ILE A 182 -6.08 -16.04 4.73
N GLY A 183 -5.94 -16.71 5.87
CA GLY A 183 -6.60 -16.31 7.11
C GLY A 183 -6.00 -15.02 7.66
N THR A 184 -6.86 -14.18 8.20
CA THR A 184 -6.50 -12.96 8.94
C THR A 184 -7.11 -12.97 10.34
N GLY A 185 -6.96 -11.91 11.11
CA GLY A 185 -7.58 -11.75 12.43
C GLY A 185 -9.12 -11.60 12.38
N SER A 186 -9.72 -11.47 11.21
CA SER A 186 -11.19 -11.39 11.02
C SER A 186 -11.66 -12.35 9.93
N THR A 187 -11.91 -11.87 8.72
CA THR A 187 -12.35 -12.67 7.57
C THR A 187 -11.16 -12.96 6.65
N PRO A 188 -11.23 -13.99 5.77
CA PRO A 188 -10.15 -14.29 4.85
C PRO A 188 -9.85 -13.14 3.88
N LEU A 189 -8.58 -13.04 3.48
CA LEU A 189 -8.10 -12.19 2.41
C LEU A 189 -7.90 -13.05 1.15
N GLU A 190 -8.37 -12.61 -0.01
CA GLU A 190 -8.09 -13.25 -1.30
C GLU A 190 -6.79 -12.70 -1.89
N LEU A 191 -5.84 -13.60 -2.18
CA LEU A 191 -4.59 -13.28 -2.87
C LEU A 191 -4.82 -13.30 -4.37
N LEU A 192 -4.49 -12.21 -5.06
CA LEU A 192 -4.66 -12.08 -6.51
C LEU A 192 -3.34 -12.27 -7.26
N GLU A 193 -2.32 -11.54 -6.83
CA GLU A 193 -0.99 -11.57 -7.44
C GLU A 193 0.09 -11.70 -6.38
N VAL A 194 1.00 -12.63 -6.60
CA VAL A 194 2.11 -12.92 -5.69
C VAL A 194 3.42 -13.08 -6.44
N LYS A 195 4.53 -12.95 -5.70
CA LYS A 195 5.88 -13.20 -6.19
C LYS A 195 6.62 -14.05 -5.17
N ALA A 196 6.73 -15.34 -5.43
CA ALA A 196 7.55 -16.25 -4.61
C ALA A 196 9.03 -15.99 -4.83
N GLN A 197 9.84 -16.36 -3.85
CA GLN A 197 11.30 -16.21 -3.89
C GLN A 197 11.90 -16.78 -5.17
N GLY A 198 12.71 -15.98 -5.87
CA GLY A 198 13.36 -16.35 -7.13
C GLY A 198 12.43 -16.49 -8.34
N LYS A 199 11.14 -16.15 -8.23
CA LYS A 199 10.16 -16.21 -9.32
C LYS A 199 9.73 -14.82 -9.77
N LYS A 200 9.09 -14.75 -10.95
CA LYS A 200 8.40 -13.54 -11.42
C LYS A 200 7.03 -13.45 -10.74
N ALA A 201 6.47 -12.25 -10.74
CA ALA A 201 5.08 -12.01 -10.34
C ALA A 201 4.14 -12.87 -11.19
N MET A 202 3.12 -13.44 -10.54
CA MET A 202 2.11 -14.28 -11.21
C MET A 202 0.80 -14.29 -10.41
N ARG A 203 -0.27 -14.75 -11.03
CA ARG A 203 -1.54 -14.95 -10.35
C ARG A 203 -1.38 -15.94 -9.20
N ALA A 204 -1.98 -15.62 -8.05
CA ALA A 204 -1.88 -16.46 -6.85
C ALA A 204 -2.37 -17.90 -7.09
N ALA A 205 -3.44 -18.09 -7.89
CA ALA A 205 -3.95 -19.42 -8.23
C ALA A 205 -2.95 -20.24 -9.07
N ASP A 206 -2.20 -19.60 -9.96
CA ASP A 206 -1.18 -20.27 -10.78
C ASP A 206 0.02 -20.68 -9.92
N TRP A 207 0.43 -19.77 -9.04
CA TRP A 207 1.47 -20.03 -8.04
C TRP A 207 1.09 -21.21 -7.13
N ALA A 208 -0.12 -21.22 -6.56
CA ALA A 208 -0.56 -22.26 -5.62
C ALA A 208 -0.57 -23.65 -6.25
N ARG A 209 -1.01 -23.76 -7.54
CA ARG A 209 -0.94 -25.03 -8.29
C ARG A 209 0.49 -25.52 -8.48
N GLY A 210 1.41 -24.61 -8.79
CA GLY A 210 2.83 -24.94 -8.96
C GLY A 210 3.54 -25.26 -7.66
N ALA A 211 3.19 -24.58 -6.59
CA ALA A 211 3.77 -24.78 -5.26
C ALA A 211 3.28 -26.05 -4.56
N ARG A 212 2.17 -26.67 -5.03
CA ARG A 212 1.58 -27.88 -4.41
C ARG A 212 1.39 -27.69 -2.90
N LEU A 213 0.75 -26.60 -2.52
CA LEU A 213 0.52 -26.27 -1.11
C LEU A 213 -0.18 -27.43 -0.39
N SER A 214 0.31 -27.81 0.77
CA SER A 214 -0.38 -28.76 1.64
C SER A 214 -1.46 -28.04 2.47
N GLU A 215 -2.35 -28.80 3.11
CA GLU A 215 -3.34 -28.23 4.05
C GLU A 215 -2.67 -27.58 5.28
N ALA A 216 -1.41 -27.88 5.56
CA ALA A 216 -0.62 -27.30 6.64
C ALA A 216 0.15 -26.03 6.21
N ALA A 217 0.08 -25.62 4.93
CA ALA A 217 0.79 -24.46 4.41
C ALA A 217 0.38 -23.19 5.14
N ARG A 218 1.37 -22.40 5.58
CA ARG A 218 1.16 -21.19 6.38
C ARG A 218 2.12 -20.08 5.98
N CYS A 219 1.64 -18.85 6.11
CA CYS A 219 2.44 -17.63 6.11
C CYS A 219 2.60 -17.10 7.55
N ARG A 220 3.79 -16.55 7.84
CA ARG A 220 4.14 -16.04 9.18
C ARG A 220 4.67 -14.63 9.10
#